data_6713ecaaee15bdb9a1b78747fd4e8037
#
_entry.id   6713ecaaee15bdb9a1b78747fd4e8037
#
_cell.length_a   1.000
_cell.length_b   1.000
_cell.length_c   1.000
_cell.angle_alpha   90.00
_cell.angle_beta   90.00
_cell.angle_gamma   90.00
#
_symmetry.space_group_name_H-M   'P 1'
#
loop_
_entity.id
_entity.type
_entity.pdbx_description
1 polymer ?
#
loop_
_entity_poly.entity_id
_entity_poly.type
_entity_poly.pdbx_seq_one_letter_code
_entity_poly.pdbx_strand_id
1 'polypeptide(L)'
;MKCIYIDPPFNTGQAFENYDDNLEMSIWLDLMRSRLQILHTLLKDEGTLFVHIDDQNLPYITILLDEIFGKQNRLYLITFKQGAATGHKAINPGCVTTTNFILIYSKKKASWNPHRVYTKRGRDDRYTKFITNISDDYRSWNIITLIEAFAQANEIDVSTARKRVKDNPILLEQFVINNAVSVIRTARPDMKSVGKEIQEMVLASKDKPSEILYLHRDGNPDMYFINGERILFYKDKLKNIDGELVSAEPLTTLWDDILSNNLHKEGNVSFPKGKKPEYLIKRVLEIATDEGDLVMDSFLGSGTTIAVAHKMKRRWIGIEMGEQAYTHCKPRLDAAIEDNDKSGITKAVDWQGGGGYRFFELAPSLINRDPFDEYVINEEYDADMLAAAVALHEGFRYQPDGGLFWKQSVGNENSYLFVTTRHLNSTYLDSIKDTMEDGEYLIIACRSFDSGLDKAYSNITIKKIPQMLLSRCEFGKADYNLNIVHPPIYGDEWDEEDYDE
;
A
#
# COMPACT_ATOMS: atom_id res chain seq x y z
N MET A 1 -8.22 8.54 1.34
CA MET A 1 -7.50 7.29 1.10
C MET A 1 -7.80 6.31 2.21
N LYS A 2 -7.93 5.01 1.91
CA LYS A 2 -8.09 3.96 2.95
C LYS A 2 -6.73 3.47 3.43
N CYS A 3 -5.77 3.31 2.53
CA CYS A 3 -4.41 2.92 2.83
C CYS A 3 -3.42 3.81 2.08
N ILE A 4 -2.36 4.21 2.77
CA ILE A 4 -1.20 4.84 2.18
C ILE A 4 0.02 4.01 2.60
N TYR A 5 0.81 3.56 1.62
CA TYR A 5 2.10 2.95 1.85
C TYR A 5 3.16 3.82 1.18
N ILE A 6 4.23 4.14 1.90
CA ILE A 6 5.36 4.88 1.36
C ILE A 6 6.69 4.21 1.72
N ASP A 7 7.60 4.26 0.77
CA ASP A 7 9.01 3.85 0.88
C ASP A 7 9.90 5.03 0.47
N PRO A 8 9.98 6.08 1.31
CA PRO A 8 10.74 7.28 0.96
C PRO A 8 12.24 7.00 0.92
N PRO A 9 13.06 7.86 0.29
CA PRO A 9 14.51 7.77 0.39
C PRO A 9 14.95 7.70 1.86
N PHE A 10 15.78 6.70 2.18
CA PHE A 10 16.17 6.43 3.58
C PHE A 10 17.19 7.42 4.13
N ASN A 11 17.81 8.21 3.26
CA ASN A 11 18.84 9.19 3.61
C ASN A 11 20.04 8.56 4.34
N THR A 12 20.56 7.47 3.77
CA THR A 12 21.67 6.69 4.34
C THR A 12 23.03 7.06 3.77
N GLY A 13 23.08 7.99 2.82
CA GLY A 13 24.29 8.37 2.09
C GLY A 13 24.77 7.33 1.08
N GLN A 14 23.96 6.31 0.78
CA GLN A 14 24.29 5.35 -0.26
C GLN A 14 23.93 5.93 -1.64
N ALA A 15 24.82 5.74 -2.61
CA ALA A 15 24.55 6.13 -3.98
C ALA A 15 23.45 5.22 -4.57
N PHE A 16 22.27 5.80 -4.82
CA PHE A 16 21.19 5.20 -5.58
C PHE A 16 21.11 5.90 -6.94
N GLU A 17 21.04 5.15 -8.02
CA GLU A 17 20.96 5.71 -9.39
C GLU A 17 19.72 6.60 -9.61
N ASN A 18 18.67 6.42 -8.81
CA ASN A 18 17.37 7.02 -9.04
C ASN A 18 16.92 7.99 -7.94
N TYR A 19 17.66 8.16 -6.85
CA TYR A 19 17.28 9.00 -5.72
C TYR A 19 18.49 9.67 -5.08
N ASP A 20 18.32 10.93 -4.69
CA ASP A 20 19.29 11.61 -3.82
C ASP A 20 19.07 11.14 -2.38
N ASP A 21 19.96 10.28 -1.90
CA ASP A 21 19.92 9.67 -0.57
C ASP A 21 20.93 10.30 0.40
N ASN A 22 21.46 11.49 0.07
CA ASN A 22 22.47 12.18 0.88
C ASN A 22 22.05 13.62 1.19
N LEU A 23 20.83 13.83 1.66
CA LEU A 23 20.34 15.13 2.08
C LEU A 23 20.82 15.45 3.51
N GLU A 24 21.06 16.72 3.81
CA GLU A 24 21.18 17.15 5.19
C GLU A 24 19.92 16.76 5.98
N MET A 25 20.09 16.27 7.21
CA MET A 25 18.97 15.75 8.02
C MET A 25 17.83 16.74 8.19
N SER A 26 18.13 18.02 8.34
CA SER A 26 17.12 19.08 8.48
C SER A 26 16.27 19.22 7.22
N ILE A 27 16.92 19.15 6.05
CA ILE A 27 16.25 19.23 4.73
C ILE A 27 15.38 17.99 4.51
N TRP A 28 15.91 16.80 4.83
CA TRP A 28 15.14 15.56 4.71
C TRP A 28 13.91 15.54 5.63
N LEU A 29 14.04 16.00 6.86
CA LEU A 29 12.92 16.10 7.81
C LEU A 29 11.85 17.09 7.36
N ASP A 30 12.25 18.25 6.79
CA ASP A 30 11.31 19.24 6.28
C ASP A 30 10.55 18.72 5.04
N LEU A 31 11.30 18.05 4.14
CA LEU A 31 10.74 17.34 3.01
C LEU A 31 9.69 16.30 3.44
N MET A 32 10.01 15.49 4.45
CA MET A 32 9.09 14.49 4.96
C MET A 32 7.91 15.12 5.70
N ARG A 33 8.12 16.18 6.48
CA ARG A 33 7.07 16.89 7.22
C ARG A 33 5.95 17.34 6.29
N SER A 34 6.29 18.09 5.26
CA SER A 34 5.34 18.65 4.30
C SER A 34 4.48 17.55 3.66
N ARG A 35 5.12 16.46 3.22
CA ARG A 35 4.44 15.32 2.58
C ARG A 35 3.56 14.56 3.55
N LEU A 36 4.05 14.26 4.75
CA LEU A 36 3.28 13.53 5.76
C LEU A 36 2.04 14.31 6.23
N GLN A 37 2.10 15.64 6.30
CA GLN A 37 0.93 16.49 6.61
C GLN A 37 -0.14 16.37 5.51
N ILE A 38 0.27 16.38 4.24
CA ILE A 38 -0.67 16.18 3.12
C ILE A 38 -1.26 14.76 3.18
N LEU A 39 -0.43 13.74 3.37
CA LEU A 39 -0.87 12.35 3.45
C LEU A 39 -1.85 12.14 4.61
N HIS A 40 -1.60 12.76 5.77
CA HIS A 40 -2.54 12.76 6.90
C HIS A 40 -3.89 13.37 6.52
N THR A 41 -3.89 14.49 5.79
CA THR A 41 -5.14 15.14 5.33
C THR A 41 -5.91 14.23 4.38
N LEU A 42 -5.23 13.55 3.46
CA LEU A 42 -5.82 12.66 2.44
C LEU A 42 -6.37 11.35 3.01
N LEU A 43 -5.91 10.90 4.18
CA LEU A 43 -6.42 9.69 4.81
C LEU A 43 -7.86 9.88 5.30
N LYS A 44 -8.67 8.84 5.17
CA LYS A 44 -9.95 8.71 5.89
C LYS A 44 -9.72 8.51 7.38
N ASP A 45 -10.72 8.77 8.21
CA ASP A 45 -10.62 8.59 9.66
C ASP A 45 -10.24 7.15 10.06
N GLU A 46 -10.75 6.15 9.36
CA GLU A 46 -10.41 4.74 9.51
C GLU A 46 -9.18 4.32 8.68
N GLY A 47 -8.52 5.26 8.00
CA GLY A 47 -7.39 5.00 7.12
C GLY A 47 -6.09 4.70 7.85
N THR A 48 -5.20 4.01 7.17
CA THR A 48 -3.90 3.53 7.71
C THR A 48 -2.75 4.00 6.85
N LEU A 49 -1.71 4.54 7.49
CA LEU A 49 -0.41 4.86 6.90
C LEU A 49 0.61 3.81 7.29
N PHE A 50 1.38 3.34 6.30
CA PHE A 50 2.56 2.49 6.46
C PHE A 50 3.78 3.25 5.94
N VAL A 51 4.81 3.39 6.76
CA VAL A 51 6.07 4.04 6.40
C VAL A 51 7.20 3.03 6.55
N HIS A 52 7.82 2.66 5.44
CA HIS A 52 8.97 1.77 5.40
C HIS A 52 10.24 2.60 5.54
N ILE A 53 11.14 2.22 6.44
CA ILE A 53 12.36 2.98 6.76
C ILE A 53 13.47 2.04 7.28
N ASP A 54 14.71 2.47 7.22
CA ASP A 54 15.85 1.80 7.83
C ASP A 54 15.97 2.07 9.35
N ASP A 55 16.98 1.49 9.98
CA ASP A 55 17.27 1.68 11.40
C ASP A 55 17.86 3.05 11.75
N GLN A 56 18.58 3.70 10.83
CA GLN A 56 19.29 4.96 11.10
C GLN A 56 18.29 6.12 11.26
N ASN A 57 17.30 6.20 10.40
CA ASN A 57 16.34 7.29 10.37
C ASN A 57 15.00 6.97 11.06
N LEU A 58 14.81 5.72 11.52
CA LEU A 58 13.63 5.29 12.28
C LEU A 58 13.31 6.22 13.48
N PRO A 59 14.27 6.66 14.34
CA PRO A 59 13.94 7.52 15.48
C PRO A 59 13.36 8.86 15.06
N TYR A 60 13.95 9.47 14.04
CA TYR A 60 13.58 10.81 13.58
C TYR A 60 12.20 10.82 12.92
N ILE A 61 11.94 9.88 12.00
CA ILE A 61 10.64 9.79 11.35
C ILE A 61 9.53 9.40 12.34
N THR A 62 9.86 8.61 13.38
CA THR A 62 8.89 8.26 14.43
C THR A 62 8.44 9.50 15.21
N ILE A 63 9.38 10.39 15.59
CA ILE A 63 9.06 11.63 16.29
C ILE A 63 8.17 12.52 15.41
N LEU A 64 8.54 12.65 14.14
CA LEU A 64 7.78 13.45 13.17
C LEU A 64 6.35 12.91 12.96
N LEU A 65 6.20 11.60 12.85
CA LEU A 65 4.89 10.95 12.74
C LEU A 65 4.07 11.09 14.03
N ASP A 66 4.69 10.96 15.21
CA ASP A 66 4.00 11.19 16.48
C ASP A 66 3.49 12.63 16.61
N GLU A 67 4.21 13.61 16.06
CA GLU A 67 3.79 15.02 16.03
C GLU A 67 2.59 15.23 15.10
N ILE A 68 2.62 14.66 13.88
CA ILE A 68 1.59 14.89 12.86
C ILE A 68 0.32 14.06 13.11
N PHE A 69 0.48 12.76 13.41
CA PHE A 69 -0.63 11.82 13.61
C PHE A 69 -1.11 11.74 15.06
N GLY A 70 -0.26 12.11 16.01
CA GLY A 70 -0.46 11.88 17.44
C GLY A 70 0.03 10.49 17.88
N LYS A 71 0.83 10.43 18.94
CA LYS A 71 1.40 9.19 19.49
C LYS A 71 0.35 8.12 19.80
N GLN A 72 -0.85 8.49 20.20
CA GLN A 72 -1.98 7.57 20.49
C GLN A 72 -2.47 6.83 19.26
N ASN A 73 -2.19 7.34 18.05
CA ASN A 73 -2.58 6.75 16.77
C ASN A 73 -1.47 5.87 16.17
N ARG A 74 -0.30 5.80 16.80
CA ARG A 74 0.74 4.83 16.47
C ARG A 74 0.27 3.44 16.85
N LEU A 75 0.18 2.54 15.87
CA LEU A 75 -0.37 1.20 16.05
C LEU A 75 0.74 0.18 16.32
N TYR A 76 1.66 0.05 15.37
CA TYR A 76 2.73 -0.95 15.44
C TYR A 76 4.03 -0.41 14.86
N LEU A 77 5.12 -0.99 15.34
CA LEU A 77 6.43 -0.99 14.70
C LEU A 77 6.72 -2.44 14.28
N ILE A 78 6.85 -2.65 12.98
CA ILE A 78 7.14 -3.95 12.39
C ILE A 78 8.65 -4.04 12.13
N THR A 79 9.27 -5.14 12.52
CA THR A 79 10.61 -5.52 12.08
C THR A 79 10.47 -6.41 10.84
N PHE A 80 10.91 -5.91 9.69
CA PHE A 80 10.87 -6.62 8.41
C PHE A 80 12.25 -7.15 8.06
N LYS A 81 12.36 -8.45 7.85
CA LYS A 81 13.61 -9.09 7.44
C LYS A 81 13.80 -8.93 5.94
N GLN A 82 14.66 -8.00 5.55
CA GLN A 82 14.93 -7.69 4.16
C GLN A 82 16.00 -8.59 3.52
N GLY A 83 16.94 -9.10 4.29
CA GLY A 83 18.07 -9.83 3.74
C GLY A 83 18.57 -10.96 4.63
N ALA A 84 19.62 -11.61 4.18
CA ALA A 84 20.35 -12.63 4.93
C ALA A 84 21.77 -12.14 5.26
N ALA A 85 22.35 -12.65 6.33
CA ALA A 85 23.75 -12.39 6.72
C ALA A 85 24.70 -13.25 5.86
N THR A 86 24.77 -12.94 4.54
CA THR A 86 25.58 -13.68 3.56
C THR A 86 26.45 -12.74 2.73
N GLY A 87 27.44 -13.28 2.04
CA GLY A 87 28.36 -12.52 1.18
C GLY A 87 29.28 -11.59 1.97
N HIS A 88 29.73 -10.52 1.35
CA HIS A 88 30.70 -9.58 1.92
C HIS A 88 30.23 -8.94 3.25
N LYS A 89 28.93 -8.79 3.45
CA LYS A 89 28.36 -8.27 4.71
C LYS A 89 28.68 -9.14 5.92
N ALA A 90 28.89 -10.43 5.72
CA ALA A 90 29.20 -11.39 6.82
C ALA A 90 30.67 -11.37 7.26
N ILE A 91 31.54 -10.70 6.50
CA ILE A 91 32.99 -10.64 6.78
C ILE A 91 33.31 -9.56 7.80
N ASN A 92 32.51 -8.51 7.87
CA ASN A 92 32.75 -7.39 8.78
C ASN A 92 32.50 -7.79 10.25
N PRO A 93 33.36 -7.35 11.19
CA PRO A 93 33.12 -7.60 12.60
C PRO A 93 31.89 -6.84 13.09
N GLY A 94 31.14 -7.43 14.02
CA GLY A 94 29.93 -6.86 14.60
C GLY A 94 28.64 -7.47 14.09
N CYS A 95 27.55 -6.71 14.12
CA CYS A 95 26.24 -7.19 13.70
C CYS A 95 25.97 -6.82 12.23
N VAL A 96 25.46 -7.78 11.47
CA VAL A 96 25.03 -7.56 10.10
C VAL A 96 23.59 -7.06 10.09
N THR A 97 23.35 -5.87 9.54
CA THR A 97 22.00 -5.32 9.36
C THR A 97 21.25 -6.11 8.26
N THR A 98 20.19 -6.78 8.65
CA THR A 98 19.34 -7.60 7.76
C THR A 98 17.88 -7.18 7.79
N THR A 99 17.56 -6.12 8.52
CA THR A 99 16.17 -5.71 8.79
C THR A 99 15.96 -4.26 8.43
N ASN A 100 14.74 -3.97 7.95
CA ASN A 100 14.15 -2.64 7.89
C ASN A 100 12.93 -2.61 8.81
N PHE A 101 12.30 -1.45 8.91
CA PHE A 101 11.18 -1.21 9.81
C PHE A 101 9.99 -0.65 9.04
N ILE A 102 8.78 -0.99 9.50
CA ILE A 102 7.56 -0.39 8.98
C ILE A 102 6.77 0.18 10.15
N LEU A 103 6.63 1.49 10.17
CA LEU A 103 5.79 2.20 11.12
C LEU A 103 4.35 2.20 10.61
N ILE A 104 3.41 1.84 11.49
CA ILE A 104 1.99 1.80 11.15
C ILE A 104 1.24 2.79 12.03
N TYR A 105 0.55 3.74 11.39
CA TYR A 105 -0.30 4.73 12.03
C TYR A 105 -1.71 4.67 11.47
N SER A 106 -2.71 4.84 12.32
CA SER A 106 -4.07 5.17 11.89
C SER A 106 -4.26 6.68 11.90
N LYS A 107 -5.21 7.19 11.11
CA LYS A 107 -5.63 8.60 11.27
C LYS A 107 -6.35 8.79 12.61
N LYS A 108 -7.28 7.89 12.93
CA LYS A 108 -7.98 7.85 14.23
C LYS A 108 -8.06 6.40 14.72
N LYS A 109 -7.33 6.06 15.77
CA LYS A 109 -7.29 4.70 16.32
C LYS A 109 -8.67 4.17 16.73
N ALA A 110 -9.55 5.03 17.21
CA ALA A 110 -10.91 4.64 17.59
C ALA A 110 -11.78 4.16 16.40
N SER A 111 -11.48 4.63 15.20
CA SER A 111 -12.18 4.25 13.97
C SER A 111 -11.44 3.14 13.18
N TRP A 112 -10.25 2.75 13.64
CA TRP A 112 -9.42 1.78 12.95
C TRP A 112 -9.97 0.36 13.10
N ASN A 113 -10.23 -0.30 11.98
CA ASN A 113 -10.77 -1.65 11.94
C ASN A 113 -9.96 -2.52 10.95
N PRO A 114 -8.85 -3.13 11.40
CA PRO A 114 -8.00 -3.95 10.54
C PRO A 114 -8.57 -5.35 10.35
N HIS A 115 -8.20 -5.98 9.24
CA HIS A 115 -8.43 -7.41 9.05
C HIS A 115 -7.41 -8.23 9.81
N ARG A 116 -7.84 -9.38 10.26
CA ARG A 116 -6.96 -10.35 10.92
C ARG A 116 -6.22 -11.17 9.87
N VAL A 117 -4.93 -10.95 9.75
CA VAL A 117 -4.06 -11.66 8.83
C VAL A 117 -3.33 -12.79 9.56
N TYR A 118 -3.07 -13.89 8.83
CA TYR A 118 -2.35 -15.05 9.32
C TYR A 118 -1.13 -15.32 8.45
N THR A 119 -0.10 -15.92 9.05
CA THR A 119 1.11 -16.37 8.36
C THR A 119 1.23 -17.88 8.40
N LYS A 120 1.78 -18.47 7.32
CA LYS A 120 2.12 -19.89 7.27
C LYS A 120 3.17 -20.19 8.34
N ARG A 121 2.97 -21.25 9.07
CA ARG A 121 3.95 -21.80 10.02
C ARG A 121 4.02 -23.30 9.85
N GLY A 122 5.16 -23.87 10.19
CA GLY A 122 5.32 -25.32 10.23
C GLY A 122 4.36 -25.96 11.24
N ARG A 123 4.23 -27.27 11.19
CA ARG A 123 3.39 -28.03 12.10
C ARG A 123 3.70 -27.69 13.56
N ASP A 124 2.67 -27.46 14.37
CA ASP A 124 2.80 -27.29 15.81
C ASP A 124 3.02 -28.67 16.46
N ASP A 125 4.27 -28.96 16.88
CA ASP A 125 4.70 -30.24 17.43
C ASP A 125 4.02 -30.63 18.74
N ARG A 126 3.31 -29.70 19.38
CA ARG A 126 2.55 -29.98 20.61
C ARG A 126 1.29 -30.81 20.34
N TYR A 127 0.83 -30.91 19.10
CA TYR A 127 -0.29 -31.74 18.70
C TYR A 127 0.20 -33.18 18.48
N THR A 128 0.11 -33.98 19.51
CA THR A 128 0.71 -35.35 19.59
C THR A 128 -0.32 -36.43 19.76
N LYS A 129 -1.59 -36.12 19.87
CA LYS A 129 -2.71 -37.05 20.11
C LYS A 129 -3.67 -37.10 18.94
N PHE A 130 -4.40 -38.17 18.81
CA PHE A 130 -5.35 -38.46 17.75
C PHE A 130 -6.59 -39.16 18.29
N ILE A 131 -7.78 -38.73 17.87
CA ILE A 131 -9.06 -39.38 18.18
C ILE A 131 -9.42 -40.30 17.01
N THR A 132 -9.48 -41.61 17.25
CA THR A 132 -9.70 -42.60 16.18
C THR A 132 -11.15 -42.66 15.70
N ASN A 133 -12.10 -42.30 16.54
CA ASN A 133 -13.54 -42.36 16.31
C ASN A 133 -14.21 -40.99 16.54
N ILE A 134 -13.68 -39.94 15.94
CA ILE A 134 -14.13 -38.57 16.13
C ILE A 134 -15.61 -38.34 15.75
N SER A 135 -16.18 -39.21 14.90
CA SER A 135 -17.59 -39.14 14.49
C SER A 135 -18.57 -39.65 15.55
N ASP A 136 -18.06 -40.37 16.56
CA ASP A 136 -18.88 -40.94 17.63
C ASP A 136 -19.15 -39.88 18.72
N ASP A 137 -20.04 -40.26 19.69
CA ASP A 137 -20.27 -39.40 20.85
C ASP A 137 -18.95 -39.17 21.61
N TYR A 138 -18.71 -37.92 22.01
CA TYR A 138 -17.44 -37.48 22.64
C TYR A 138 -17.10 -38.31 23.91
N ARG A 139 -18.08 -38.89 24.60
CA ARG A 139 -17.88 -39.74 25.76
C ARG A 139 -17.21 -41.07 25.42
N SER A 140 -17.30 -41.49 24.17
CA SER A 140 -16.73 -42.72 23.63
C SER A 140 -15.42 -42.53 22.88
N TRP A 141 -14.91 -41.29 22.76
CA TRP A 141 -13.68 -41.00 22.01
C TRP A 141 -12.50 -41.80 22.53
N ASN A 142 -11.85 -42.52 21.60
CA ASN A 142 -10.61 -43.26 21.87
C ASN A 142 -9.43 -42.44 21.39
N ILE A 143 -8.56 -42.05 22.35
CA ILE A 143 -7.41 -41.16 22.11
C ILE A 143 -6.13 -41.99 22.11
N ILE A 144 -5.42 -41.98 20.97
CA ILE A 144 -4.11 -42.62 20.81
C ILE A 144 -3.04 -41.56 20.51
N THR A 145 -1.77 -41.96 20.44
CA THR A 145 -0.72 -41.04 20.01
C THR A 145 -0.81 -40.77 18.50
N LEU A 146 -0.40 -39.60 18.07
CA LEU A 146 -0.40 -39.21 16.64
C LEU A 146 0.45 -40.18 15.80
N ILE A 147 1.59 -40.65 16.35
CA ILE A 147 2.46 -41.57 15.62
C ILE A 147 1.85 -42.99 15.49
N GLU A 148 1.07 -43.46 16.48
CA GLU A 148 0.29 -44.69 16.37
C GLU A 148 -0.78 -44.56 15.30
N ALA A 149 -1.51 -43.43 15.24
CA ALA A 149 -2.49 -43.17 14.20
C ALA A 149 -1.85 -43.15 12.80
N PHE A 150 -0.68 -42.50 12.65
CA PHE A 150 0.07 -42.52 11.43
C PHE A 150 0.54 -43.93 11.03
N ALA A 151 1.00 -44.74 11.98
CA ALA A 151 1.40 -46.11 11.75
C ALA A 151 0.23 -46.98 11.27
N GLN A 152 -0.93 -46.88 11.94
CA GLN A 152 -2.15 -47.59 11.57
C GLN A 152 -2.64 -47.22 10.17
N ALA A 153 -2.68 -45.91 9.84
CA ALA A 153 -3.10 -45.42 8.53
C ALA A 153 -2.16 -45.84 7.37
N ASN A 154 -0.91 -46.19 7.66
CA ASN A 154 0.07 -46.64 6.66
C ASN A 154 0.34 -48.15 6.73
N GLU A 155 -0.38 -48.88 7.57
CA GLU A 155 -0.23 -50.35 7.79
C GLU A 155 1.20 -50.76 8.12
N ILE A 156 1.88 -49.99 9.00
CA ILE A 156 3.26 -50.21 9.44
C ILE A 156 3.34 -50.22 10.97
N ASP A 157 4.40 -50.80 11.49
CA ASP A 157 4.68 -50.72 12.93
C ASP A 157 5.14 -49.32 13.37
N VAL A 158 4.98 -49.01 14.65
CA VAL A 158 5.29 -47.69 15.23
C VAL A 158 6.77 -47.31 15.09
N SER A 159 7.67 -48.30 15.13
CA SER A 159 9.11 -48.05 15.02
C SER A 159 9.49 -47.61 13.59
N THR A 160 8.91 -48.26 12.60
CA THR A 160 9.02 -47.91 11.19
C THR A 160 8.38 -46.51 10.91
N ALA A 161 7.22 -46.23 11.50
CA ALA A 161 6.57 -44.92 11.40
C ALA A 161 7.48 -43.82 11.94
N ARG A 162 8.08 -43.98 13.12
CA ARG A 162 9.03 -43.00 13.68
C ARG A 162 10.21 -42.73 12.76
N LYS A 163 10.78 -43.79 12.18
CA LYS A 163 11.90 -43.67 11.25
C LYS A 163 11.49 -42.89 9.99
N ARG A 164 10.36 -43.28 9.34
CA ARG A 164 9.86 -42.58 8.16
C ARG A 164 9.60 -41.10 8.39
N VAL A 165 8.99 -40.74 9.51
CA VAL A 165 8.70 -39.35 9.90
C VAL A 165 9.99 -38.57 10.18
N LYS A 166 11.01 -39.22 10.77
CA LYS A 166 12.33 -38.59 10.98
C LYS A 166 13.05 -38.32 9.67
N ASP A 167 12.99 -39.27 8.74
CA ASP A 167 13.64 -39.16 7.43
C ASP A 167 12.90 -38.19 6.49
N ASN A 168 11.56 -38.10 6.63
CA ASN A 168 10.72 -37.17 5.85
C ASN A 168 9.58 -36.59 6.70
N PRO A 169 9.78 -35.47 7.40
CA PRO A 169 8.77 -34.83 8.26
C PRO A 169 7.50 -34.40 7.54
N ILE A 170 7.59 -34.15 6.23
CA ILE A 170 6.46 -33.68 5.40
C ILE A 170 5.32 -34.71 5.40
N LEU A 171 5.64 -36.01 5.48
CA LEU A 171 4.63 -37.05 5.49
C LEU A 171 3.69 -36.93 6.71
N LEU A 172 4.23 -36.62 7.88
CA LEU A 172 3.41 -36.41 9.07
C LEU A 172 2.63 -35.10 9.00
N GLU A 173 3.22 -34.06 8.42
CA GLU A 173 2.54 -32.78 8.23
C GLU A 173 1.31 -32.95 7.33
N GLN A 174 1.44 -33.60 6.18
CA GLN A 174 0.31 -33.91 5.29
C GLN A 174 -0.75 -34.77 5.99
N PHE A 175 -0.33 -35.79 6.74
CA PHE A 175 -1.26 -36.62 7.52
C PHE A 175 -2.04 -35.78 8.53
N VAL A 176 -1.39 -34.88 9.26
CA VAL A 176 -2.01 -33.97 10.21
C VAL A 176 -3.00 -33.01 9.55
N ILE A 177 -2.65 -32.42 8.39
CA ILE A 177 -3.55 -31.53 7.66
C ILE A 177 -4.79 -32.30 7.19
N ASN A 178 -4.60 -33.49 6.61
CA ASN A 178 -5.71 -34.31 6.09
C ASN A 178 -6.63 -34.82 7.21
N ASN A 179 -6.15 -34.98 8.42
CA ASN A 179 -6.86 -35.50 9.58
C ASN A 179 -7.05 -34.44 10.68
N ALA A 180 -7.04 -33.16 10.36
CA ALA A 180 -6.98 -32.07 11.34
C ALA A 180 -8.14 -32.06 12.36
N VAL A 181 -9.27 -32.62 12.01
CA VAL A 181 -10.44 -32.74 12.90
C VAL A 181 -10.18 -33.76 14.05
N SER A 182 -9.35 -34.76 13.78
CA SER A 182 -9.01 -35.87 14.75
C SER A 182 -7.73 -35.58 15.49
N VAL A 183 -6.84 -34.74 14.95
CA VAL A 183 -5.55 -34.41 15.59
C VAL A 183 -5.78 -33.39 16.69
N ILE A 184 -5.33 -33.73 17.89
CA ILE A 184 -5.57 -32.90 19.07
C ILE A 184 -4.31 -32.73 19.93
N ARG A 185 -4.38 -31.73 20.78
CA ARG A 185 -3.53 -31.63 21.99
C ARG A 185 -4.38 -31.29 23.20
N THR A 186 -3.86 -31.52 24.36
CA THR A 186 -4.43 -31.01 25.61
C THR A 186 -3.58 -29.87 26.14
N ALA A 187 -4.22 -28.89 26.78
CA ALA A 187 -3.55 -27.74 27.39
C ALA A 187 -4.30 -27.27 28.62
N ARG A 188 -3.56 -26.94 29.69
CA ARG A 188 -4.13 -26.31 30.89
C ARG A 188 -4.50 -24.86 30.59
N PRO A 189 -5.76 -24.45 30.77
CA PRO A 189 -6.13 -23.05 30.73
C PRO A 189 -5.47 -22.27 31.87
N ASP A 190 -5.11 -21.03 31.62
CA ASP A 190 -4.74 -20.11 32.69
C ASP A 190 -5.99 -19.73 33.47
N MET A 191 -6.10 -20.23 34.68
CA MET A 191 -7.27 -20.05 35.54
C MET A 191 -7.57 -18.60 35.87
N LYS A 192 -6.58 -17.67 35.75
CA LYS A 192 -6.79 -16.24 36.01
C LYS A 192 -7.39 -15.54 34.81
N SER A 193 -7.21 -16.07 33.60
CA SER A 193 -7.62 -15.45 32.34
C SER A 193 -8.93 -16.02 31.77
N VAL A 194 -9.46 -17.10 32.33
CA VAL A 194 -10.69 -17.76 31.86
C VAL A 194 -11.89 -17.47 32.78
N GLY A 195 -13.09 -17.45 32.20
CA GLY A 195 -14.35 -17.24 32.92
C GLY A 195 -14.65 -18.38 33.88
N LYS A 196 -15.52 -18.13 34.89
CA LYS A 196 -15.89 -19.07 35.95
C LYS A 196 -16.36 -20.43 35.43
N GLU A 197 -17.20 -20.46 34.41
CA GLU A 197 -17.75 -21.63 33.76
C GLU A 197 -16.62 -22.58 33.26
N ILE A 198 -15.59 -22.02 32.63
CA ILE A 198 -14.42 -22.76 32.18
C ILE A 198 -13.59 -23.27 33.37
N GLN A 199 -13.47 -22.44 34.42
CA GLN A 199 -12.77 -22.87 35.67
C GLN A 199 -13.45 -24.05 36.28
N GLU A 200 -14.78 -24.05 36.42
CA GLU A 200 -15.59 -25.13 36.95
C GLU A 200 -15.44 -26.41 36.13
N MET A 201 -15.46 -26.32 34.81
CA MET A 201 -15.27 -27.45 33.91
C MET A 201 -13.87 -28.05 34.02
N VAL A 202 -12.82 -27.24 34.16
CA VAL A 202 -11.45 -27.68 34.38
C VAL A 202 -11.34 -28.47 35.70
N LEU A 203 -11.93 -27.97 36.78
CA LEU A 203 -11.93 -28.63 38.08
C LEU A 203 -12.72 -29.94 38.01
N ALA A 204 -13.94 -29.92 37.49
CA ALA A 204 -14.77 -31.11 37.34
C ALA A 204 -14.11 -32.23 36.52
N SER A 205 -13.40 -31.86 35.42
CA SER A 205 -12.68 -32.81 34.60
C SER A 205 -11.42 -33.39 35.28
N LYS A 206 -10.87 -32.67 36.25
CA LYS A 206 -9.75 -33.16 37.07
C LYS A 206 -10.20 -34.21 38.07
N ASP A 207 -11.41 -34.07 38.59
CA ASP A 207 -12.02 -35.05 39.51
C ASP A 207 -12.41 -36.35 38.78
N LYS A 208 -12.59 -36.28 37.46
CA LYS A 208 -12.96 -37.41 36.58
C LYS A 208 -11.95 -37.56 35.44
N PRO A 209 -10.72 -37.96 35.68
CA PRO A 209 -9.61 -37.85 34.73
C PRO A 209 -9.76 -38.69 33.45
N SER A 210 -10.61 -39.72 33.47
CA SER A 210 -10.90 -40.58 32.31
C SER A 210 -12.12 -40.18 31.51
N GLU A 211 -12.93 -39.24 32.03
CA GLU A 211 -14.13 -38.78 31.34
C GLU A 211 -13.85 -37.48 30.54
N ILE A 212 -14.44 -37.41 29.35
CA ILE A 212 -14.42 -36.17 28.56
C ILE A 212 -15.68 -35.37 28.92
N LEU A 213 -15.49 -34.15 29.39
CA LEU A 213 -16.55 -33.23 29.71
C LEU A 213 -16.74 -32.22 28.53
N TYR A 214 -17.98 -31.85 28.29
CA TYR A 214 -18.37 -30.95 27.18
C TYR A 214 -19.01 -29.69 27.73
N LEU A 215 -18.63 -28.56 27.19
CA LEU A 215 -19.18 -27.24 27.49
C LEU A 215 -19.71 -26.63 26.20
N HIS A 216 -21.03 -26.48 26.11
CA HIS A 216 -21.67 -25.71 25.04
C HIS A 216 -21.55 -24.22 25.30
N ARG A 217 -21.33 -23.40 24.26
CA ARG A 217 -21.17 -21.96 24.40
C ARG A 217 -21.90 -21.23 23.27
N ASP A 218 -22.99 -20.55 23.61
CA ASP A 218 -23.76 -19.77 22.65
C ASP A 218 -22.87 -18.71 21.96
N GLY A 219 -22.85 -18.74 20.62
CA GLY A 219 -22.08 -17.80 19.79
C GLY A 219 -20.56 -17.97 19.85
N ASN A 220 -20.05 -19.00 20.52
CA ASN A 220 -18.63 -19.33 20.61
C ASN A 220 -18.40 -20.83 20.34
N PRO A 221 -17.18 -21.24 19.90
CA PRO A 221 -16.86 -22.64 19.73
C PRO A 221 -17.00 -23.43 21.04
N ASP A 222 -17.62 -24.60 20.95
CA ASP A 222 -17.74 -25.55 22.04
C ASP A 222 -16.39 -26.01 22.56
N MET A 223 -16.34 -26.44 23.82
CA MET A 223 -15.11 -26.86 24.45
C MET A 223 -15.24 -28.25 25.06
N TYR A 224 -14.13 -29.00 25.00
CA TYR A 224 -14.00 -30.32 25.60
C TYR A 224 -12.85 -30.32 26.62
N PHE A 225 -13.03 -31.01 27.71
CA PHE A 225 -12.07 -31.08 28.83
C PHE A 225 -11.82 -32.52 29.25
N ILE A 226 -10.57 -32.84 29.54
CA ILE A 226 -10.14 -34.12 30.07
C ILE A 226 -9.01 -33.92 31.08
N ASN A 227 -9.09 -34.55 32.24
CA ASN A 227 -8.05 -34.51 33.28
C ASN A 227 -7.53 -33.09 33.62
N GLY A 228 -8.42 -32.12 33.76
CA GLY A 228 -8.07 -30.72 34.07
C GLY A 228 -7.47 -29.94 32.91
N GLU A 229 -7.49 -30.46 31.71
CA GLU A 229 -6.97 -29.82 30.48
C GLU A 229 -8.06 -29.68 29.44
N ARG A 230 -7.98 -28.60 28.64
CA ARG A 230 -8.84 -28.36 27.45
C ARG A 230 -8.28 -29.15 26.26
N ILE A 231 -9.15 -29.82 25.51
CA ILE A 231 -8.83 -30.41 24.21
C ILE A 231 -8.85 -29.32 23.15
N LEU A 232 -7.77 -29.20 22.38
CA LEU A 232 -7.61 -28.27 21.27
C LEU A 232 -7.43 -29.04 19.98
N PHE A 233 -8.21 -28.70 18.95
CA PHE A 233 -8.19 -29.38 17.66
C PHE A 233 -7.26 -28.71 16.68
N TYR A 234 -6.53 -29.49 15.87
CA TYR A 234 -5.63 -28.97 14.87
C TYR A 234 -6.35 -28.21 13.75
N LYS A 235 -7.60 -28.59 13.45
CA LYS A 235 -8.45 -27.87 12.47
C LYS A 235 -8.51 -26.36 12.74
N ASP A 236 -8.45 -25.93 13.99
CA ASP A 236 -8.52 -24.52 14.37
C ASP A 236 -7.25 -23.75 14.01
N LYS A 237 -6.14 -24.49 13.77
CA LYS A 237 -4.86 -23.95 13.29
C LYS A 237 -4.80 -23.78 11.78
N LEU A 238 -5.69 -24.43 11.04
CA LEU A 238 -5.69 -24.39 9.60
C LEU A 238 -6.38 -23.12 9.10
N LYS A 239 -5.73 -22.48 8.14
CA LYS A 239 -6.27 -21.34 7.37
C LYS A 239 -6.00 -21.55 5.89
N ASN A 240 -6.87 -21.04 5.05
CA ASN A 240 -6.57 -20.93 3.63
C ASN A 240 -5.69 -19.71 3.42
N ILE A 241 -4.47 -19.90 2.97
CA ILE A 241 -3.52 -18.84 2.61
C ILE A 241 -3.06 -19.11 1.18
N ASP A 242 -3.30 -18.14 0.30
CA ASP A 242 -2.94 -18.23 -1.13
C ASP A 242 -3.52 -19.46 -1.85
N GLY A 243 -4.76 -19.85 -1.49
CA GLY A 243 -5.45 -21.02 -2.06
C GLY A 243 -5.06 -22.36 -1.45
N GLU A 244 -4.14 -22.40 -0.49
CA GLU A 244 -3.68 -23.62 0.17
C GLU A 244 -4.17 -23.67 1.62
N LEU A 245 -4.66 -24.84 2.05
CA LEU A 245 -4.99 -25.09 3.45
C LEU A 245 -3.71 -25.45 4.22
N VAL A 246 -3.26 -24.56 5.08
CA VAL A 246 -1.98 -24.66 5.78
C VAL A 246 -2.10 -24.39 7.28
N SER A 247 -1.14 -24.91 8.05
CA SER A 247 -0.94 -24.45 9.43
C SER A 247 -0.62 -22.98 9.46
N ALA A 248 -1.33 -22.23 10.28
CA ALA A 248 -1.18 -20.80 10.36
C ALA A 248 -1.22 -20.27 11.79
N GLU A 249 -0.58 -19.13 12.00
CA GLU A 249 -0.69 -18.36 13.23
C GLU A 249 -0.99 -16.89 12.93
N PRO A 250 -1.58 -16.17 13.88
CA PRO A 250 -1.82 -14.75 13.71
C PRO A 250 -0.53 -14.01 13.38
N LEU A 251 -0.62 -13.04 12.47
CA LEU A 251 0.50 -12.17 12.10
C LEU A 251 1.08 -11.48 13.34
N THR A 252 2.39 -11.45 13.42
CA THR A 252 3.14 -10.80 14.52
C THR A 252 3.80 -9.50 14.02
N THR A 253 4.54 -8.82 14.90
CA THR A 253 5.34 -7.64 14.54
C THR A 253 6.72 -7.98 13.95
N LEU A 254 7.06 -9.26 13.87
CA LEU A 254 8.24 -9.75 13.15
C LEU A 254 7.79 -10.38 11.83
N TRP A 255 8.21 -9.77 10.71
CA TRP A 255 7.95 -10.26 9.35
C TRP A 255 9.24 -10.81 8.76
N ASP A 256 9.47 -12.09 8.95
CA ASP A 256 10.68 -12.81 8.53
C ASP A 256 10.41 -13.89 7.46
N ASP A 257 9.16 -14.02 7.06
CA ASP A 257 8.64 -15.04 6.16
C ASP A 257 8.51 -14.57 4.70
N ILE A 258 8.76 -13.27 4.43
CA ILE A 258 8.74 -12.72 3.08
C ILE A 258 10.16 -12.59 2.57
N LEU A 259 10.47 -13.29 1.48
CA LEU A 259 11.78 -13.22 0.85
C LEU A 259 11.91 -11.95 0.01
N SER A 260 12.97 -11.19 0.25
CA SER A 260 13.34 -10.01 -0.54
C SER A 260 14.45 -10.29 -1.55
N ASN A 261 14.83 -11.55 -1.70
CA ASN A 261 15.88 -11.98 -2.61
C ASN A 261 15.31 -12.27 -4.02
N ASN A 262 16.12 -12.06 -5.06
CA ASN A 262 15.78 -12.41 -6.45
C ASN A 262 14.53 -11.70 -7.01
N LEU A 263 14.29 -10.46 -6.60
CA LEU A 263 13.15 -9.66 -7.05
C LEU A 263 13.31 -9.10 -8.48
N HIS A 264 14.49 -9.22 -9.10
CA HIS A 264 14.79 -8.60 -10.40
C HIS A 264 13.82 -8.99 -11.54
N LYS A 265 13.21 -10.18 -11.48
CA LYS A 265 12.19 -10.62 -12.46
C LYS A 265 10.75 -10.34 -12.04
N GLU A 266 10.50 -9.95 -10.79
CA GLU A 266 9.14 -9.70 -10.30
C GLU A 266 8.53 -8.48 -11.00
N GLY A 267 7.30 -8.60 -11.50
CA GLY A 267 6.63 -7.54 -12.25
C GLY A 267 7.28 -7.21 -13.60
N ASN A 268 8.11 -8.10 -14.16
CA ASN A 268 8.81 -7.94 -15.44
C ASN A 268 9.69 -6.68 -15.57
N VAL A 269 10.06 -6.04 -14.45
CA VAL A 269 10.96 -4.89 -14.44
C VAL A 269 12.17 -5.16 -13.56
N SER A 270 13.32 -4.65 -13.94
CA SER A 270 14.55 -4.72 -13.13
C SER A 270 14.75 -3.40 -12.43
N PHE A 271 14.75 -3.40 -11.11
CA PHE A 271 14.97 -2.20 -10.29
C PHE A 271 15.97 -2.55 -9.18
N PRO A 272 17.26 -2.32 -9.41
CA PRO A 272 18.31 -2.68 -8.46
C PRO A 272 18.18 -1.89 -7.14
N LYS A 273 18.46 -2.56 -6.04
CA LYS A 273 18.61 -1.99 -4.68
C LYS A 273 17.40 -1.31 -4.03
N GLY A 274 16.23 -1.19 -4.68
CA GLY A 274 15.08 -0.47 -4.08
C GLY A 274 13.75 -1.20 -4.14
N LYS A 275 13.65 -2.28 -4.94
CA LYS A 275 12.40 -2.98 -5.20
C LYS A 275 11.88 -3.71 -3.97
N LYS A 276 10.63 -3.48 -3.61
CA LYS A 276 9.95 -4.20 -2.53
C LYS A 276 9.21 -5.42 -3.09
N PRO A 277 9.16 -6.55 -2.34
CA PRO A 277 8.43 -7.74 -2.78
C PRO A 277 6.92 -7.48 -2.82
N GLU A 278 6.24 -8.00 -3.83
CA GLU A 278 4.78 -7.89 -3.95
C GLU A 278 4.04 -8.51 -2.75
N TYR A 279 4.55 -9.58 -2.17
CA TYR A 279 3.99 -10.19 -0.97
C TYR A 279 4.02 -9.28 0.26
N LEU A 280 4.98 -8.36 0.35
CA LEU A 280 4.99 -7.34 1.41
C LEU A 280 3.80 -6.39 1.26
N ILE A 281 3.60 -5.86 0.06
CA ILE A 281 2.50 -4.93 -0.22
C ILE A 281 1.15 -5.66 -0.13
N LYS A 282 1.06 -6.91 -0.60
CA LYS A 282 -0.13 -7.76 -0.41
C LYS A 282 -0.54 -7.81 1.06
N ARG A 283 0.41 -8.10 1.96
CA ARG A 283 0.16 -8.14 3.42
C ARG A 283 -0.30 -6.80 3.97
N VAL A 284 0.31 -5.70 3.55
CA VAL A 284 -0.11 -4.33 3.92
C VAL A 284 -1.56 -4.09 3.53
N LEU A 285 -1.94 -4.43 2.30
CA LEU A 285 -3.29 -4.25 1.78
C LEU A 285 -4.31 -5.18 2.44
N GLU A 286 -3.93 -6.42 2.73
CA GLU A 286 -4.78 -7.37 3.48
C GLU A 286 -5.11 -6.88 4.89
N ILE A 287 -4.20 -6.20 5.56
CA ILE A 287 -4.46 -5.62 6.90
C ILE A 287 -5.44 -4.46 6.83
N ALA A 288 -5.34 -3.60 5.82
CA ALA A 288 -5.89 -2.25 5.86
C ALA A 288 -7.03 -1.99 4.89
N THR A 289 -7.31 -2.88 3.92
CA THR A 289 -8.21 -2.57 2.79
C THR A 289 -9.10 -3.72 2.36
N ASP A 290 -10.26 -3.37 1.80
CA ASP A 290 -11.15 -4.25 1.04
C ASP A 290 -11.03 -4.01 -0.48
N GLU A 291 -11.63 -4.88 -1.31
CA GLU A 291 -11.74 -4.65 -2.75
C GLU A 291 -12.46 -3.32 -3.02
N GLY A 292 -11.96 -2.57 -4.01
CA GLY A 292 -12.50 -1.25 -4.38
C GLY A 292 -12.02 -0.08 -3.52
N ASP A 293 -11.36 -0.32 -2.39
CA ASP A 293 -10.75 0.74 -1.57
C ASP A 293 -9.64 1.47 -2.31
N LEU A 294 -9.41 2.73 -1.93
CA LEU A 294 -8.39 3.59 -2.54
C LEU A 294 -7.08 3.55 -1.77
N VAL A 295 -6.05 3.07 -2.46
CA VAL A 295 -4.66 2.96 -2.00
C VAL A 295 -3.83 4.07 -2.63
N MET A 296 -2.82 4.57 -1.92
CA MET A 296 -1.89 5.57 -2.45
C MET A 296 -0.45 5.22 -2.08
N ASP A 297 0.45 5.49 -3.03
CA ASP A 297 1.89 5.52 -2.82
C ASP A 297 2.47 6.75 -3.52
N SER A 298 3.08 7.65 -2.75
CA SER A 298 3.68 8.89 -3.25
C SER A 298 5.20 8.84 -3.38
N PHE A 299 5.80 7.66 -3.19
CA PHE A 299 7.21 7.36 -3.43
C PHE A 299 7.30 6.03 -4.18
N LEU A 300 6.72 6.03 -5.39
CA LEU A 300 6.29 4.81 -6.08
C LEU A 300 7.45 3.91 -6.54
N GLY A 301 8.60 4.50 -6.86
CA GLY A 301 9.82 3.79 -7.27
C GLY A 301 9.60 2.85 -8.44
N SER A 302 9.61 1.56 -8.19
CA SER A 302 9.43 0.52 -9.21
C SER A 302 7.97 0.16 -9.52
N GLY A 303 6.99 0.84 -8.92
CA GLY A 303 5.56 0.59 -9.15
C GLY A 303 4.99 -0.63 -8.42
N THR A 304 5.66 -1.17 -7.41
CA THR A 304 5.19 -2.38 -6.71
C THR A 304 3.82 -2.18 -6.09
N THR A 305 3.62 -1.07 -5.39
CA THR A 305 2.37 -0.81 -4.64
C THR A 305 1.15 -0.77 -5.56
N ILE A 306 1.24 -0.06 -6.69
CA ILE A 306 0.11 0.06 -7.62
C ILE A 306 -0.15 -1.22 -8.39
N ALA A 307 0.89 -1.98 -8.75
CA ALA A 307 0.72 -3.28 -9.40
C ALA A 307 0.01 -4.28 -8.49
N VAL A 308 0.40 -4.34 -7.20
CA VAL A 308 -0.25 -5.19 -6.20
C VAL A 308 -1.69 -4.73 -5.94
N ALA A 309 -1.93 -3.42 -5.78
CA ALA A 309 -3.27 -2.87 -5.59
C ALA A 309 -4.18 -3.22 -6.78
N HIS A 310 -3.67 -3.12 -8.01
CA HIS A 310 -4.39 -3.49 -9.23
C HIS A 310 -4.74 -4.98 -9.26
N LYS A 311 -3.77 -5.88 -9.06
CA LYS A 311 -3.97 -7.33 -9.00
C LYS A 311 -4.95 -7.75 -7.89
N MET A 312 -5.01 -6.99 -6.79
CA MET A 312 -5.94 -7.21 -5.68
C MET A 312 -7.27 -6.46 -5.83
N LYS A 313 -7.55 -5.86 -7.00
CA LYS A 313 -8.79 -5.12 -7.31
C LYS A 313 -9.04 -3.92 -6.39
N ARG A 314 -7.98 -3.27 -5.92
CA ARG A 314 -8.06 -1.98 -5.24
C ARG A 314 -7.94 -0.86 -6.27
N ARG A 315 -8.57 0.28 -5.99
CA ARG A 315 -8.29 1.52 -6.71
C ARG A 315 -6.99 2.09 -6.17
N TRP A 316 -6.25 2.79 -7.02
CA TRP A 316 -4.93 3.29 -6.58
C TRP A 316 -4.57 4.62 -7.22
N ILE A 317 -3.67 5.33 -6.54
CA ILE A 317 -2.96 6.51 -7.02
C ILE A 317 -1.48 6.27 -6.73
N GLY A 318 -0.64 6.35 -7.75
CA GLY A 318 0.81 6.30 -7.63
C GLY A 318 1.42 7.59 -8.10
N ILE A 319 2.41 8.11 -7.38
CA ILE A 319 3.17 9.30 -7.75
C ILE A 319 4.65 8.94 -7.78
N GLU A 320 5.28 9.24 -8.92
CA GLU A 320 6.72 9.09 -9.10
C GLU A 320 7.26 10.34 -9.80
N MET A 321 8.32 10.91 -9.25
CA MET A 321 8.90 12.15 -9.74
C MET A 321 9.92 11.92 -10.87
N GLY A 322 10.55 10.74 -10.87
CA GLY A 322 11.65 10.43 -11.81
C GLY A 322 11.19 9.67 -13.05
N GLU A 323 12.14 9.45 -13.95
CA GLU A 323 11.97 8.67 -15.19
C GLU A 323 11.48 7.23 -14.95
N GLN A 324 11.58 6.73 -13.71
CA GLN A 324 11.05 5.43 -13.31
C GLN A 324 9.53 5.34 -13.52
N ALA A 325 8.81 6.46 -13.53
CA ALA A 325 7.40 6.49 -13.90
C ALA A 325 7.15 5.85 -15.27
N TYR A 326 8.01 6.17 -16.24
CA TYR A 326 7.95 5.66 -17.62
C TYR A 326 8.68 4.34 -17.81
N THR A 327 9.84 4.20 -17.21
CA THR A 327 10.74 3.07 -17.46
C THR A 327 10.41 1.83 -16.64
N HIS A 328 9.72 1.98 -15.51
CA HIS A 328 9.41 0.90 -14.58
C HIS A 328 7.93 0.81 -14.22
N CYS A 329 7.31 1.90 -13.72
CA CYS A 329 5.92 1.86 -13.25
C CYS A 329 4.95 1.52 -14.37
N LYS A 330 5.04 2.24 -15.50
CA LYS A 330 4.18 2.03 -16.66
C LYS A 330 4.34 0.62 -17.25
N PRO A 331 5.55 0.12 -17.61
CA PRO A 331 5.71 -1.23 -18.15
C PRO A 331 5.25 -2.33 -17.18
N ARG A 332 5.44 -2.15 -15.87
CA ARG A 332 4.96 -3.09 -14.85
C ARG A 332 3.44 -3.19 -14.83
N LEU A 333 2.75 -2.05 -14.90
CA LEU A 333 1.29 -2.01 -14.95
C LEU A 333 0.74 -2.59 -16.25
N ASP A 334 1.33 -2.23 -17.39
CA ASP A 334 0.95 -2.76 -18.69
C ASP A 334 1.07 -4.29 -18.69
N ALA A 335 2.18 -4.84 -18.17
CA ALA A 335 2.36 -6.29 -18.05
C ALA A 335 1.32 -6.96 -17.13
N ALA A 336 0.92 -6.30 -16.04
CA ALA A 336 -0.12 -6.82 -15.15
C ALA A 336 -1.50 -6.80 -15.80
N ILE A 337 -1.84 -5.75 -16.55
CA ILE A 337 -3.11 -5.58 -17.26
C ILE A 337 -3.24 -6.58 -18.41
N GLU A 338 -2.16 -6.78 -19.17
CA GLU A 338 -2.10 -7.70 -20.32
C GLU A 338 -1.96 -9.18 -19.94
N ASP A 339 -1.97 -9.50 -18.65
CA ASP A 339 -1.73 -10.85 -18.11
C ASP A 339 -0.35 -11.44 -18.48
N ASN A 340 0.63 -10.59 -18.74
CA ASN A 340 2.00 -10.96 -19.07
C ASN A 340 2.90 -11.13 -17.83
N ASP A 341 2.49 -10.60 -16.68
CA ASP A 341 3.20 -10.78 -15.41
C ASP A 341 2.69 -12.01 -14.67
N LYS A 342 3.47 -13.07 -14.67
CA LYS A 342 3.19 -14.34 -13.95
C LYS A 342 3.95 -14.46 -12.63
N SER A 343 4.60 -13.38 -12.20
CA SER A 343 5.44 -13.34 -11.00
C SER A 343 4.70 -12.80 -9.77
N GLY A 344 5.40 -12.67 -8.67
CA GLY A 344 4.91 -12.07 -7.44
C GLY A 344 3.64 -12.75 -6.90
N ILE A 345 2.61 -11.96 -6.67
CA ILE A 345 1.33 -12.43 -6.10
C ILE A 345 0.32 -12.91 -7.14
N THR A 346 0.63 -12.86 -8.44
CA THR A 346 -0.32 -13.15 -9.53
C THR A 346 -1.09 -14.45 -9.31
N LYS A 347 -0.36 -15.53 -9.00
CA LYS A 347 -0.97 -16.84 -8.69
C LYS A 347 -1.74 -16.83 -7.36
N ALA A 348 -1.23 -16.15 -6.34
CA ALA A 348 -1.81 -16.15 -4.99
C ALA A 348 -3.19 -15.45 -4.93
N VAL A 349 -3.42 -14.49 -5.84
CA VAL A 349 -4.68 -13.74 -5.93
C VAL A 349 -5.51 -14.12 -7.16
N ASP A 350 -5.10 -15.17 -7.88
CA ASP A 350 -5.74 -15.66 -9.11
C ASP A 350 -5.99 -14.54 -10.14
N TRP A 351 -4.99 -13.68 -10.36
CA TRP A 351 -5.08 -12.57 -11.30
C TRP A 351 -4.97 -13.05 -12.74
N GLN A 352 -5.92 -12.63 -13.60
CA GLN A 352 -6.03 -13.03 -15.00
C GLN A 352 -5.92 -11.83 -15.96
N GLY A 353 -5.37 -10.71 -15.48
CA GLY A 353 -5.28 -9.49 -16.30
C GLY A 353 -6.55 -8.65 -16.29
N GLY A 354 -6.53 -7.59 -17.08
CA GLY A 354 -7.65 -6.68 -17.27
C GLY A 354 -7.57 -5.39 -16.46
N GLY A 355 -8.59 -4.55 -16.64
CA GLY A 355 -8.63 -3.22 -16.06
C GLY A 355 -7.90 -2.18 -16.91
N GLY A 356 -7.53 -1.08 -16.31
CA GLY A 356 -6.81 0.01 -16.95
C GLY A 356 -6.48 1.12 -15.97
N TYR A 357 -5.69 2.09 -16.42
CA TYR A 357 -5.31 3.26 -15.63
C TYR A 357 -5.25 4.51 -16.49
N ARG A 358 -5.17 5.66 -15.84
CA ARG A 358 -4.84 6.93 -16.49
C ARG A 358 -3.44 7.34 -16.06
N PHE A 359 -2.62 7.70 -17.01
CA PHE A 359 -1.31 8.26 -16.78
C PHE A 359 -1.40 9.78 -16.93
N PHE A 360 -0.85 10.52 -15.97
CA PHE A 360 -0.83 11.97 -15.98
C PHE A 360 0.59 12.46 -15.80
N GLU A 361 0.91 13.53 -16.49
CA GLU A 361 2.13 14.30 -16.28
C GLU A 361 1.78 15.59 -15.58
N LEU A 362 2.65 16.02 -14.66
CA LEU A 362 2.48 17.31 -14.01
C LEU A 362 2.82 18.40 -15.04
N ALA A 363 1.82 19.20 -15.40
CA ALA A 363 2.04 20.35 -16.25
C ALA A 363 2.94 21.39 -15.55
N PRO A 364 3.68 22.20 -16.31
CA PRO A 364 4.42 23.32 -15.75
C PRO A 364 3.49 24.30 -15.04
N SER A 365 4.02 25.16 -14.18
CA SER A 365 3.22 26.18 -13.50
C SER A 365 2.53 27.08 -14.53
N LEU A 366 1.19 27.25 -14.42
CA LEU A 366 0.42 28.07 -15.35
C LEU A 366 0.81 29.55 -15.28
N ILE A 367 1.19 30.01 -14.08
CA ILE A 367 1.52 31.41 -13.81
C ILE A 367 2.91 31.47 -13.20
N ASN A 368 3.77 32.28 -13.80
CA ASN A 368 5.10 32.60 -13.33
C ASN A 368 5.20 34.07 -12.93
N ARG A 369 6.27 34.45 -12.25
CA ARG A 369 6.63 35.85 -12.04
C ARG A 369 7.66 36.26 -13.07
N ASP A 370 7.45 37.44 -13.65
CA ASP A 370 8.41 38.05 -14.57
C ASP A 370 9.57 38.73 -13.76
N PRO A 371 10.59 39.28 -14.44
CA PRO A 371 11.68 40.00 -13.78
C PRO A 371 11.26 41.24 -12.99
N PHE A 372 10.03 41.74 -13.18
CA PHE A 372 9.44 42.86 -12.47
C PHE A 372 8.54 42.43 -11.31
N ASP A 373 8.56 41.12 -10.98
CA ASP A 373 7.71 40.48 -9.93
C ASP A 373 6.20 40.54 -10.25
N GLU A 374 5.85 40.70 -11.54
CA GLU A 374 4.46 40.63 -11.98
C GLU A 374 4.06 39.23 -12.43
N TYR A 375 2.79 38.86 -12.17
CA TYR A 375 2.29 37.56 -12.57
C TYR A 375 1.96 37.50 -14.05
N VAL A 376 2.60 36.56 -14.75
CA VAL A 376 2.44 36.31 -16.18
C VAL A 376 2.10 34.86 -16.46
N ILE A 377 1.41 34.61 -17.58
CA ILE A 377 1.20 33.22 -18.05
C ILE A 377 2.56 32.65 -18.45
N ASN A 378 2.81 31.40 -18.04
CA ASN A 378 4.03 30.70 -18.42
C ASN A 378 4.12 30.47 -19.92
N GLU A 379 5.24 30.86 -20.53
CA GLU A 379 5.49 30.75 -21.97
C GLU A 379 5.51 29.31 -22.50
N GLU A 380 5.69 28.31 -21.63
CA GLU A 380 5.61 26.89 -21.99
C GLU A 380 4.20 26.42 -22.35
N TYR A 381 3.16 27.23 -22.02
CA TYR A 381 1.79 26.90 -22.37
C TYR A 381 1.49 27.29 -23.82
N ASP A 382 1.23 26.30 -24.65
CA ASP A 382 0.61 26.52 -25.96
C ASP A 382 -0.87 26.91 -25.82
N ALA A 383 -1.52 27.20 -26.93
CA ALA A 383 -2.90 27.69 -26.94
C ALA A 383 -3.89 26.64 -26.37
N ASP A 384 -3.68 25.37 -26.65
CA ASP A 384 -4.55 24.27 -26.22
C ASP A 384 -4.34 23.97 -24.72
N MET A 385 -3.10 23.91 -24.26
CA MET A 385 -2.75 23.77 -22.85
C MET A 385 -3.33 24.92 -22.02
N LEU A 386 -3.21 26.16 -22.50
CA LEU A 386 -3.76 27.33 -21.83
C LEU A 386 -5.29 27.24 -21.76
N ALA A 387 -5.95 26.89 -22.86
CA ALA A 387 -7.40 26.77 -22.92
C ALA A 387 -7.89 25.66 -21.98
N ALA A 388 -7.23 24.51 -21.94
CA ALA A 388 -7.54 23.39 -21.06
C ALA A 388 -7.34 23.77 -19.57
N ALA A 389 -6.26 24.47 -19.23
CA ALA A 389 -5.97 24.90 -17.87
C ALA A 389 -7.01 25.95 -17.38
N VAL A 390 -7.32 26.95 -18.19
CA VAL A 390 -8.34 27.95 -17.86
C VAL A 390 -9.72 27.31 -17.74
N ALA A 391 -10.06 26.35 -18.61
CA ALA A 391 -11.31 25.59 -18.52
C ALA A 391 -11.44 24.86 -17.19
N LEU A 392 -10.38 24.16 -16.75
CA LEU A 392 -10.36 23.47 -15.47
C LEU A 392 -10.61 24.44 -14.31
N HIS A 393 -9.96 25.60 -14.32
CA HIS A 393 -10.11 26.62 -13.27
C HIS A 393 -11.51 27.25 -13.24
N GLU A 394 -12.15 27.41 -14.40
CA GLU A 394 -13.52 27.98 -14.51
C GLU A 394 -14.62 26.91 -14.37
N GLY A 395 -14.26 25.63 -14.20
CA GLY A 395 -15.24 24.54 -14.07
C GLY A 395 -15.86 24.09 -15.38
N PHE A 396 -15.19 24.37 -16.51
CA PHE A 396 -15.55 23.92 -17.84
C PHE A 396 -14.78 22.64 -18.21
N ARG A 397 -15.33 21.85 -19.13
CA ARG A 397 -14.65 20.72 -19.74
C ARG A 397 -14.04 21.16 -21.07
N TYR A 398 -12.72 21.07 -21.20
CA TYR A 398 -12.05 21.32 -22.47
C TYR A 398 -12.48 20.27 -23.51
N GLN A 399 -13.15 20.75 -24.56
CA GLN A 399 -13.68 19.92 -25.65
C GLN A 399 -13.91 20.86 -26.85
N PRO A 400 -12.85 21.16 -27.65
CA PRO A 400 -12.95 22.08 -28.75
C PRO A 400 -13.89 21.56 -29.85
N ASP A 401 -14.73 22.45 -30.38
CA ASP A 401 -15.60 22.16 -31.51
C ASP A 401 -14.82 22.24 -32.83
N GLY A 402 -15.11 21.32 -33.77
CA GLY A 402 -14.39 21.23 -35.03
C GLY A 402 -14.76 22.34 -36.05
N GLY A 403 -15.86 23.08 -35.84
CA GLY A 403 -16.37 24.09 -36.75
C GLY A 403 -16.35 25.51 -36.18
N LEU A 404 -16.53 25.66 -34.87
CA LEU A 404 -16.61 26.97 -34.22
C LEU A 404 -15.42 27.19 -33.29
N PHE A 405 -14.44 27.95 -33.72
CA PHE A 405 -13.17 28.19 -33.02
C PHE A 405 -13.30 28.71 -31.59
N TRP A 406 -14.41 29.39 -31.27
CA TRP A 406 -14.65 29.94 -29.94
C TRP A 406 -15.30 28.95 -28.97
N LYS A 407 -15.86 27.83 -29.45
CA LYS A 407 -16.36 26.73 -28.59
C LYS A 407 -15.22 25.79 -28.19
N GLN A 408 -14.28 26.30 -27.40
CA GLN A 408 -13.12 25.48 -26.95
C GLN A 408 -13.44 24.62 -25.74
N SER A 409 -14.41 25.01 -24.91
CA SER A 409 -14.79 24.27 -23.73
C SER A 409 -16.28 24.38 -23.44
N VAL A 410 -16.85 23.33 -22.87
CA VAL A 410 -18.28 23.20 -22.62
C VAL A 410 -18.53 23.21 -21.11
N GLY A 411 -19.47 24.05 -20.66
CA GLY A 411 -19.99 24.09 -19.30
C GLY A 411 -21.39 23.51 -19.19
N ASN A 412 -22.12 23.90 -18.15
CA ASN A 412 -23.52 23.56 -17.97
C ASN A 412 -24.42 24.58 -18.72
N GLU A 413 -25.67 24.21 -19.03
CA GLU A 413 -26.70 25.13 -19.52
C GLU A 413 -26.31 25.92 -20.79
N ASN A 414 -25.78 25.26 -21.83
CA ASN A 414 -25.32 25.87 -23.07
C ASN A 414 -24.27 26.98 -22.86
N SER A 415 -23.43 26.84 -21.86
CA SER A 415 -22.34 27.78 -21.61
C SER A 415 -21.03 27.28 -22.21
N TYR A 416 -20.26 28.16 -22.78
CA TYR A 416 -18.99 27.89 -23.45
C TYR A 416 -17.88 28.76 -22.88
N LEU A 417 -16.63 28.32 -23.04
CA LEU A 417 -15.47 29.14 -22.72
C LEU A 417 -14.53 29.17 -23.92
N PHE A 418 -14.10 30.38 -24.23
CA PHE A 418 -13.10 30.70 -25.24
C PHE A 418 -11.89 31.39 -24.59
N VAL A 419 -10.71 30.87 -24.83
CA VAL A 419 -9.45 31.40 -24.29
C VAL A 419 -8.57 31.88 -25.42
N THR A 420 -8.08 33.14 -25.32
CA THR A 420 -7.22 33.72 -26.35
C THR A 420 -6.21 34.69 -25.74
N THR A 421 -5.00 34.70 -26.27
CA THR A 421 -4.00 35.73 -25.97
C THR A 421 -4.09 36.95 -26.84
N ARG A 422 -4.96 36.94 -27.88
CA ARG A 422 -5.18 38.05 -28.77
C ARG A 422 -5.93 39.17 -28.07
N HIS A 423 -5.71 40.41 -28.53
CA HIS A 423 -6.51 41.56 -28.15
C HIS A 423 -7.90 41.46 -28.79
N LEU A 424 -8.96 41.67 -28.00
CA LEU A 424 -10.34 41.68 -28.51
C LEU A 424 -10.77 43.09 -28.84
N ASN A 425 -11.31 43.27 -30.06
CA ASN A 425 -11.98 44.46 -30.50
C ASN A 425 -13.45 44.15 -30.87
N SER A 426 -14.24 45.15 -31.18
CA SER A 426 -15.66 45.00 -31.52
C SER A 426 -15.86 44.05 -32.70
N THR A 427 -15.10 44.20 -33.79
CA THR A 427 -15.23 43.36 -35.00
C THR A 427 -14.99 41.90 -34.71
N TYR A 428 -14.03 41.58 -33.84
CA TYR A 428 -13.76 40.17 -33.44
C TYR A 428 -14.90 39.61 -32.59
N LEU A 429 -15.45 40.45 -31.69
CA LEU A 429 -16.56 40.03 -30.82
C LEU A 429 -17.86 39.85 -31.62
N ASP A 430 -18.13 40.76 -32.61
CA ASP A 430 -19.27 40.67 -33.53
C ASP A 430 -19.20 39.35 -34.34
N SER A 431 -18.01 38.98 -34.85
CA SER A 431 -17.84 37.74 -35.62
C SER A 431 -18.13 36.46 -34.78
N ILE A 432 -17.88 36.49 -33.48
CA ILE A 432 -18.28 35.43 -32.57
C ILE A 432 -19.80 35.44 -32.39
N LYS A 433 -20.37 36.62 -32.11
CA LYS A 433 -21.80 36.79 -31.84
C LYS A 433 -22.65 36.35 -33.02
N ASP A 434 -22.24 36.64 -34.25
CA ASP A 434 -22.94 36.26 -35.48
C ASP A 434 -23.05 34.74 -35.69
N THR A 435 -22.21 33.98 -35.01
CA THR A 435 -22.21 32.48 -35.05
C THR A 435 -22.79 31.82 -33.79
N MET A 436 -23.20 32.61 -32.79
CA MET A 436 -23.84 32.09 -31.57
C MET A 436 -25.33 31.86 -31.81
N GLU A 437 -25.85 30.80 -31.26
CA GLU A 437 -27.27 30.45 -31.24
C GLU A 437 -28.00 31.15 -30.07
N ASP A 438 -29.33 31.27 -30.20
CA ASP A 438 -30.17 31.83 -29.13
C ASP A 438 -30.09 30.93 -27.86
N GLY A 439 -29.82 31.57 -26.72
CA GLY A 439 -29.68 30.88 -25.43
C GLY A 439 -28.28 30.35 -25.12
N GLU A 440 -27.31 30.58 -25.99
CA GLU A 440 -25.91 30.29 -25.69
C GLU A 440 -25.25 31.42 -24.88
N TYR A 441 -24.43 31.02 -23.89
CA TYR A 441 -23.63 31.90 -23.05
C TYR A 441 -22.13 31.64 -23.29
N LEU A 442 -21.35 32.72 -23.38
CA LEU A 442 -19.91 32.61 -23.60
C LEU A 442 -19.11 33.38 -22.56
N ILE A 443 -18.12 32.72 -21.98
CA ILE A 443 -17.05 33.39 -21.23
C ILE A 443 -15.84 33.49 -22.16
N ILE A 444 -15.29 34.70 -22.33
CA ILE A 444 -14.04 34.89 -23.06
C ILE A 444 -12.93 35.27 -22.07
N ALA A 445 -11.93 34.42 -21.96
CA ALA A 445 -10.71 34.71 -21.22
C ALA A 445 -9.65 35.24 -22.17
N CYS A 446 -9.27 36.51 -22.04
CA CYS A 446 -8.34 37.15 -22.94
C CYS A 446 -7.29 38.03 -22.23
N ARG A 447 -6.18 38.32 -22.90
CA ARG A 447 -5.11 39.15 -22.34
C ARG A 447 -5.53 40.63 -22.27
N SER A 448 -6.24 41.12 -23.27
CA SER A 448 -6.68 42.53 -23.34
C SER A 448 -7.88 42.70 -24.29
N PHE A 449 -8.66 43.75 -24.08
CA PHE A 449 -9.81 44.10 -24.90
C PHE A 449 -10.07 45.60 -24.85
N ASP A 450 -10.80 46.13 -25.86
CA ASP A 450 -11.17 47.54 -25.93
C ASP A 450 -12.13 47.95 -24.81
N SER A 451 -12.00 49.15 -24.32
CA SER A 451 -12.84 49.68 -23.22
C SER A 451 -14.32 49.65 -23.61
N GLY A 452 -15.13 49.06 -22.71
CA GLY A 452 -16.60 48.99 -22.89
C GLY A 452 -17.11 47.72 -23.56
N LEU A 453 -16.23 46.86 -24.11
CA LEU A 453 -16.65 45.60 -24.73
C LEU A 453 -17.22 44.61 -23.73
N ASP A 454 -16.79 44.65 -22.47
CA ASP A 454 -17.30 43.83 -21.37
C ASP A 454 -18.79 44.03 -21.06
N LYS A 455 -19.39 45.09 -21.62
CA LYS A 455 -20.81 45.43 -21.47
C LYS A 455 -21.59 45.45 -22.79
N ALA A 456 -20.93 45.08 -23.89
CA ALA A 456 -21.51 45.16 -25.22
C ALA A 456 -22.63 44.10 -25.45
N TYR A 457 -22.49 42.88 -24.88
CA TYR A 457 -23.43 41.79 -25.05
C TYR A 457 -23.80 41.18 -23.71
N SER A 458 -25.08 40.93 -23.50
CA SER A 458 -25.61 40.41 -22.23
C SER A 458 -25.27 38.92 -21.98
N ASN A 459 -25.01 38.16 -23.03
CA ASN A 459 -24.69 36.75 -23.01
C ASN A 459 -23.21 36.44 -23.24
N ILE A 460 -22.33 37.46 -23.25
CA ILE A 460 -20.89 37.30 -23.35
C ILE A 460 -20.22 38.01 -22.16
N THR A 461 -19.43 37.26 -21.40
CA THR A 461 -18.65 37.80 -20.28
C THR A 461 -17.19 37.77 -20.63
N ILE A 462 -16.49 38.91 -20.56
CA ILE A 462 -15.06 38.99 -20.85
C ILE A 462 -14.29 39.09 -19.54
N LYS A 463 -13.27 38.23 -19.36
CA LYS A 463 -12.37 38.21 -18.22
C LYS A 463 -10.92 38.36 -18.69
N LYS A 464 -10.11 39.07 -17.93
CA LYS A 464 -8.67 39.20 -18.22
C LYS A 464 -7.85 38.11 -17.59
N ILE A 465 -6.95 37.50 -18.37
CA ILE A 465 -5.91 36.61 -17.89
C ILE A 465 -4.58 37.38 -17.80
N PRO A 466 -3.75 37.19 -16.76
CA PRO A 466 -3.89 36.17 -15.69
C PRO A 466 -4.81 36.59 -14.52
N GLN A 467 -5.33 37.81 -14.45
CA GLN A 467 -6.05 38.34 -13.29
C GLN A 467 -7.19 37.44 -12.81
N MET A 468 -7.96 36.83 -13.71
CA MET A 468 -9.05 35.91 -13.37
C MET A 468 -8.57 34.67 -12.65
N LEU A 469 -7.34 34.27 -12.86
CA LEU A 469 -6.73 33.05 -12.26
C LEU A 469 -6.10 33.34 -10.89
N LEU A 470 -5.60 34.58 -10.70
CA LEU A 470 -4.90 34.96 -9.46
C LEU A 470 -5.76 34.80 -8.20
N SER A 471 -7.07 35.04 -8.29
CA SER A 471 -7.98 34.87 -7.17
C SER A 471 -8.22 33.42 -6.77
N ARG A 472 -7.85 32.47 -7.62
CA ARG A 472 -8.01 31.02 -7.43
C ARG A 472 -6.70 30.30 -7.16
N CYS A 473 -5.56 30.98 -7.34
CA CYS A 473 -4.25 30.46 -7.03
C CYS A 473 -3.92 30.73 -5.54
N GLU A 474 -3.54 29.71 -4.80
CA GLU A 474 -3.11 29.86 -3.40
C GLU A 474 -1.63 30.28 -3.34
N PHE A 475 -1.35 31.54 -3.66
CA PHE A 475 -0.01 32.09 -3.55
C PHE A 475 0.40 32.24 -2.08
N GLY A 476 1.62 31.85 -1.74
CA GLY A 476 2.19 32.04 -0.40
C GLY A 476 1.79 30.99 0.64
N LYS A 477 1.03 29.96 0.28
CA LYS A 477 0.91 28.76 1.10
C LYS A 477 1.99 27.78 0.69
N ALA A 478 2.90 27.51 1.63
CA ALA A 478 4.01 26.57 1.57
C ALA A 478 4.53 26.33 0.14
N ASP A 479 5.60 27.00 -0.20
CA ASP A 479 6.28 26.75 -1.46
C ASP A 479 6.71 25.28 -1.52
N TYR A 480 5.96 24.46 -2.25
CA TYR A 480 6.32 23.06 -2.51
C TYR A 480 7.45 22.94 -3.53
N ASN A 481 7.94 24.06 -4.06
CA ASN A 481 9.17 24.09 -4.79
C ASN A 481 10.31 23.81 -3.79
N LEU A 482 10.66 22.54 -3.68
CA LEU A 482 12.04 22.22 -3.44
C LEU A 482 12.82 22.90 -4.56
N ASN A 483 13.30 24.11 -4.32
CA ASN A 483 14.52 24.55 -4.93
C ASN A 483 15.54 23.54 -4.42
N ILE A 484 15.70 22.45 -5.15
CA ILE A 484 16.90 21.64 -5.05
C ILE A 484 17.98 22.60 -5.52
N VAL A 485 18.50 23.34 -4.58
CA VAL A 485 19.81 23.97 -4.72
C VAL A 485 20.66 22.82 -5.19
N HIS A 486 21.21 22.95 -6.38
CA HIS A 486 22.07 21.94 -6.99
C HIS A 486 22.88 21.31 -5.88
N PRO A 487 22.84 19.96 -5.69
CA PRO A 487 23.65 19.33 -4.68
C PRO A 487 25.06 19.87 -4.84
N PRO A 488 25.73 20.25 -3.76
CA PRO A 488 27.09 20.74 -3.89
C PRO A 488 27.83 19.70 -4.71
N ILE A 489 28.36 20.11 -5.86
CA ILE A 489 29.26 19.28 -6.66
C ILE A 489 30.47 19.11 -5.76
N TYR A 490 30.49 18.03 -4.99
CA TYR A 490 31.70 17.58 -4.36
C TYR A 490 32.63 17.21 -5.51
N GLY A 491 33.74 17.96 -5.64
CA GLY A 491 34.70 17.73 -6.69
C GLY A 491 35.10 16.26 -6.71
N ASP A 492 35.37 15.76 -7.90
CA ASP A 492 35.91 14.43 -8.19
C ASP A 492 37.25 14.20 -7.50
N GLU A 493 37.27 14.00 -6.20
CA GLU A 493 38.44 13.60 -5.42
C GLU A 493 38.03 12.60 -4.33
N TRP A 494 37.49 11.45 -4.78
CA TRP A 494 37.67 10.20 -4.07
C TRP A 494 38.30 9.21 -5.05
N ASP A 495 39.64 9.12 -4.90
CA ASP A 495 40.46 8.13 -5.61
C ASP A 495 39.85 6.74 -5.46
N GLU A 496 39.58 6.09 -6.60
CA GLU A 496 39.16 4.70 -6.73
C GLU A 496 40.23 3.68 -6.31
N GLU A 497 41.25 4.07 -5.53
CA GLU A 497 42.40 3.22 -5.31
C GLU A 497 42.46 2.44 -3.97
N ASP A 498 41.41 2.44 -3.12
CA ASP A 498 41.51 1.76 -1.82
C ASP A 498 40.47 0.66 -1.55
N TYR A 499 39.92 -0.01 -2.58
CA TYR A 499 39.03 -1.16 -2.36
C TYR A 499 39.38 -2.46 -3.12
N ASP A 500 40.66 -2.61 -3.49
CA ASP A 500 41.25 -3.90 -3.92
C ASP A 500 42.28 -4.39 -2.87
N GLU A 501 41.78 -4.81 -1.69
CA GLU A 501 42.43 -5.80 -0.83
C GLU A 501 41.41 -6.56 0.05
#